data_83c7c49d4368cfb77d6213ace39c41c2
#
_entry.id   83c7c49d4368cfb77d6213ace39c41c2
#
_cell.length_a   1.000
_cell.length_b   1.000
_cell.length_c   1.000
_cell.angle_alpha   90.00
_cell.angle_beta   90.00
_cell.angle_gamma   90.00
#
_symmetry.space_group_name_H-M   'P 1'
#
loop_
_entity.id
_entity.type
_entity.pdbx_description
1 polymer ?
#
loop_
_entity_poly.entity_id
_entity_poly.type
_entity_poly.pdbx_seq_one_letter_code
_entity_poly.pdbx_strand_id
1 'polypeptide(L)'
;MAPLRSRIGTESLRTRVAGEVFSRVAGTRGPARRERILRAEGERWFGEDRPIRRVHGDTAMFVGGLRALLLQSLHPLAMAGVADHSDYRQDPWGRLQRTSYFLAVTTFGSAQDAEKAVAAVQAVHRRVHGTAPDGRPYSAADPHLLRWVHVAEIDSFLTAHQRYGAAPLSPAECDDYVLDASLVASRLGVPDPPRTRAELAHQLAGFRDELEGTPEARAAARYLLLRAPLPAVARVPYGALVGAAVGLMPRWTRWPLRLPYLPVTEATWGRLAGRGVVSTIRWATAARGTTAGESAGGAAGEAEPAA
;
A
#
# COMPACT_ATOMS: atom_id res chain seq x y z
N MET A 1 38.47 -18.00 15.97
CA MET A 1 38.08 -16.58 16.07
C MET A 1 37.72 -16.02 14.70
N ALA A 2 36.55 -16.32 14.14
CA ALA A 2 36.05 -15.67 12.92
C ALA A 2 34.52 -15.80 12.78
N PRO A 3 33.71 -15.13 13.62
CA PRO A 3 32.34 -14.80 13.17
C PRO A 3 31.95 -13.32 13.33
N LEU A 4 32.78 -12.46 13.93
CA LEU A 4 32.38 -11.04 14.21
C LEU A 4 32.29 -10.14 12.95
N ARG A 5 33.22 -10.30 11.99
CA ARG A 5 33.24 -9.47 10.78
C ARG A 5 32.06 -9.71 9.83
N SER A 6 31.51 -10.92 9.77
CA SER A 6 30.36 -11.19 8.91
C SER A 6 29.05 -10.61 9.46
N ARG A 7 28.89 -10.55 10.77
CA ARG A 7 27.70 -9.96 11.43
C ARG A 7 27.65 -8.45 11.25
N ILE A 8 28.76 -7.73 11.37
CA ILE A 8 28.83 -6.28 11.17
C ILE A 8 28.50 -5.91 9.72
N GLY A 9 28.95 -6.70 8.74
CA GLY A 9 28.65 -6.45 7.32
C GLY A 9 27.17 -6.65 6.97
N THR A 10 26.54 -7.69 7.50
CA THR A 10 25.12 -7.99 7.27
C THR A 10 24.20 -6.99 7.97
N GLU A 11 24.54 -6.54 9.16
CA GLU A 11 23.77 -5.56 9.92
C GLU A 11 23.83 -4.16 9.26
N SER A 12 24.99 -3.76 8.74
CA SER A 12 25.13 -2.52 7.99
C SER A 12 24.35 -2.55 6.66
N LEU A 13 24.35 -3.67 5.95
CA LEU A 13 23.57 -3.84 4.72
C LEU A 13 22.05 -3.82 5.00
N ARG A 14 21.62 -4.52 6.05
CA ARG A 14 20.24 -4.53 6.53
C ARG A 14 19.74 -3.13 6.81
N THR A 15 20.50 -2.35 7.57
CA THR A 15 20.14 -0.97 7.95
C THR A 15 20.06 -0.06 6.73
N ARG A 16 20.97 -0.21 5.75
CA ARG A 16 20.95 0.55 4.49
C ARG A 16 19.73 0.22 3.65
N VAL A 17 19.44 -1.06 3.43
CA VAL A 17 18.26 -1.49 2.63
C VAL A 17 16.97 -1.03 3.29
N ALA A 18 16.83 -1.22 4.60
CA ALA A 18 15.68 -0.73 5.35
C ALA A 18 15.55 0.80 5.26
N GLY A 19 16.68 1.52 5.36
CA GLY A 19 16.75 2.96 5.22
C GLY A 19 16.24 3.45 3.87
N GLU A 20 16.73 2.84 2.81
CA GLU A 20 16.37 3.21 1.44
C GLU A 20 14.89 2.92 1.13
N VAL A 21 14.39 1.74 1.48
CA VAL A 21 12.97 1.40 1.30
C VAL A 21 12.08 2.35 2.09
N PHE A 22 12.40 2.56 3.35
CA PHE A 22 11.59 3.42 4.23
C PHE A 22 11.61 4.89 3.79
N SER A 23 12.76 5.42 3.38
CA SER A 23 12.87 6.81 2.91
C SER A 23 12.07 7.07 1.63
N ARG A 24 11.96 6.08 0.74
CA ARG A 24 11.15 6.20 -0.48
C ARG A 24 9.65 6.16 -0.21
N VAL A 25 9.22 5.28 0.70
CA VAL A 25 7.80 5.08 1.01
C VAL A 25 7.27 6.13 1.99
N ALA A 26 8.03 6.46 3.01
CA ALA A 26 7.62 7.38 4.08
C ALA A 26 8.21 8.80 3.94
N GLY A 27 9.22 8.97 3.08
CA GLY A 27 9.94 10.22 2.89
C GLY A 27 10.96 10.51 3.98
N THR A 28 11.71 11.61 3.84
CA THR A 28 12.71 12.05 4.82
C THR A 28 12.11 12.33 6.20
N ARG A 29 10.86 12.77 6.25
CA ARG A 29 10.09 12.97 7.50
C ARG A 29 9.39 11.71 8.00
N GLY A 30 9.60 10.57 7.35
CA GLY A 30 8.96 9.29 7.68
C GLY A 30 9.14 8.86 9.14
N PRO A 31 10.35 8.86 9.71
CA PRO A 31 10.55 8.49 11.11
C PRO A 31 9.75 9.36 12.09
N ALA A 32 9.83 10.69 11.94
CA ALA A 32 9.09 11.61 12.80
C ALA A 32 7.55 11.50 12.65
N ARG A 33 7.07 11.23 11.42
CA ARG A 33 5.64 10.96 11.16
C ARG A 33 5.20 9.66 11.82
N ARG A 34 6.00 8.59 11.68
CA ARG A 34 5.71 7.30 12.30
C ARG A 34 5.63 7.43 13.82
N GLU A 35 6.59 8.09 14.43
CA GLU A 35 6.60 8.31 15.88
C GLU A 35 5.37 9.09 16.34
N ARG A 36 5.02 10.17 15.64
CA ARG A 36 3.80 10.94 15.92
C ARG A 36 2.53 10.08 15.83
N ILE A 37 2.40 9.25 14.77
CA ILE A 37 1.24 8.37 14.59
C ILE A 37 1.15 7.35 15.74
N LEU A 38 2.26 6.74 16.13
CA LEU A 38 2.27 5.70 17.16
C LEU A 38 2.08 6.26 18.57
N ARG A 39 2.61 7.47 18.85
CA ARG A 39 2.46 8.16 20.14
C ARG A 39 1.21 9.03 20.26
N ALA A 40 0.40 9.12 19.21
CA ALA A 40 -0.84 9.91 19.25
C ALA A 40 -1.74 9.39 20.37
N GLU A 41 -2.13 10.28 21.25
CA GLU A 41 -3.09 10.01 22.34
C GLU A 41 -4.53 10.04 21.81
N GLY A 42 -5.45 9.43 22.57
CA GLY A 42 -6.87 9.38 22.27
C GLY A 42 -7.32 8.09 21.59
N GLU A 43 -8.62 8.04 21.32
CA GLU A 43 -9.25 6.90 20.66
C GLU A 43 -8.67 6.65 19.27
N ARG A 44 -8.67 5.38 18.87
CA ARG A 44 -8.26 4.93 17.53
C ARG A 44 -9.46 4.29 16.85
N TRP A 45 -9.52 4.40 15.52
CA TRP A 45 -10.56 3.70 14.76
C TRP A 45 -10.44 2.18 14.87
N PHE A 46 -9.22 1.67 15.03
CA PHE A 46 -8.95 0.23 15.07
C PHE A 46 -8.09 -0.14 16.27
N GLY A 47 -8.56 -1.11 17.05
CA GLY A 47 -7.79 -1.75 18.12
C GLY A 47 -6.58 -2.50 17.59
N GLU A 48 -5.68 -2.91 18.49
CA GLU A 48 -4.40 -3.55 18.10
C GLU A 48 -4.59 -4.92 17.45
N ASP A 49 -5.65 -5.62 17.79
CA ASP A 49 -6.04 -6.95 17.31
C ASP A 49 -6.74 -6.92 15.95
N ARG A 50 -7.17 -5.75 15.47
CA ARG A 50 -7.97 -5.66 14.23
C ARG A 50 -7.18 -6.08 13.00
N PRO A 51 -7.78 -6.89 12.08
CA PRO A 51 -7.13 -7.40 10.88
C PRO A 51 -6.55 -6.33 9.95
N ILE A 52 -7.16 -5.14 9.87
CA ILE A 52 -6.63 -4.04 9.04
C ILE A 52 -5.23 -3.63 9.47
N ARG A 53 -4.91 -3.68 10.78
CA ARG A 53 -3.57 -3.34 11.28
C ARG A 53 -2.54 -4.41 10.89
N ARG A 54 -2.94 -5.68 10.86
CA ARG A 54 -2.09 -6.79 10.41
C ARG A 54 -1.79 -6.67 8.91
N VAL A 55 -2.82 -6.42 8.10
CA VAL A 55 -2.67 -6.27 6.64
C VAL A 55 -1.83 -5.06 6.31
N HIS A 56 -2.19 -3.87 6.81
CA HIS A 56 -1.51 -2.62 6.48
C HIS A 56 -0.11 -2.49 7.12
N GLY A 57 0.15 -3.23 8.18
CA GLY A 57 1.48 -3.31 8.80
C GLY A 57 2.43 -4.31 8.12
N ASP A 58 1.94 -5.16 7.23
CA ASP A 58 2.76 -6.19 6.57
C ASP A 58 3.46 -5.66 5.31
N THR A 59 4.66 -6.17 5.05
CA THR A 59 5.45 -5.82 3.85
C THR A 59 4.82 -6.32 2.54
N ALA A 60 3.86 -7.25 2.59
CA ALA A 60 3.06 -7.63 1.43
C ALA A 60 2.29 -6.44 0.80
N MET A 61 2.10 -5.35 1.56
CA MET A 61 1.52 -4.09 1.08
C MET A 61 2.27 -3.49 -0.11
N PHE A 62 3.57 -3.72 -0.27
CA PHE A 62 4.31 -3.28 -1.47
C PHE A 62 3.80 -3.97 -2.74
N VAL A 63 3.51 -5.25 -2.66
CA VAL A 63 2.91 -6.02 -3.76
C VAL A 63 1.46 -5.58 -3.97
N GLY A 64 0.69 -5.45 -2.88
CA GLY A 64 -0.70 -5.01 -2.90
C GLY A 64 -0.87 -3.62 -3.52
N GLY A 65 0.00 -2.67 -3.16
CA GLY A 65 -0.02 -1.31 -3.70
C GLY A 65 0.26 -1.26 -5.21
N LEU A 66 1.25 -2.01 -5.70
CA LEU A 66 1.49 -2.12 -7.14
C LEU A 66 0.29 -2.74 -7.87
N ARG A 67 -0.30 -3.81 -7.32
CA ARG A 67 -1.50 -4.43 -7.87
C ARG A 67 -2.68 -3.47 -7.88
N ALA A 68 -2.88 -2.72 -6.80
CA ALA A 68 -3.95 -1.72 -6.70
C ALA A 68 -3.83 -0.65 -7.79
N LEU A 69 -2.64 -0.08 -7.97
CA LEU A 69 -2.40 0.94 -8.99
C LEU A 69 -2.65 0.43 -10.40
N LEU A 70 -2.25 -0.82 -10.71
CA LEU A 70 -2.53 -1.45 -12.00
C LEU A 70 -4.03 -1.68 -12.21
N LEU A 71 -4.72 -2.16 -11.18
CA LEU A 71 -6.15 -2.44 -11.26
C LEU A 71 -6.96 -1.14 -11.36
N GLN A 72 -6.65 -0.14 -10.54
CA GLN A 72 -7.30 1.16 -10.55
C GLN A 72 -7.17 1.88 -11.90
N SER A 73 -6.04 1.71 -12.60
CA SER A 73 -5.80 2.35 -13.90
C SER A 73 -6.74 1.88 -15.01
N LEU A 74 -7.44 0.75 -14.82
CA LEU A 74 -8.39 0.23 -15.82
C LEU A 74 -9.68 1.04 -15.92
N HIS A 75 -10.04 1.85 -14.93
CA HIS A 75 -11.24 2.68 -15.05
C HIS A 75 -10.89 3.99 -15.78
N PRO A 76 -11.46 4.24 -16.98
CA PRO A 76 -11.06 5.37 -17.82
C PRO A 76 -11.14 6.73 -17.13
N LEU A 77 -12.25 7.00 -16.42
CA LEU A 77 -12.46 8.28 -15.73
C LEU A 77 -11.53 8.47 -14.54
N ALA A 78 -11.30 7.40 -13.76
CA ALA A 78 -10.34 7.45 -12.66
C ALA A 78 -8.90 7.67 -13.19
N MET A 79 -8.55 7.02 -14.31
CA MET A 79 -7.25 7.18 -14.93
C MET A 79 -7.07 8.57 -15.56
N ALA A 80 -8.12 9.16 -16.14
CA ALA A 80 -8.10 10.53 -16.64
C ALA A 80 -7.78 11.52 -15.50
N GLY A 81 -8.47 11.42 -14.36
CA GLY A 81 -8.18 12.26 -13.19
C GLY A 81 -6.74 12.11 -12.69
N VAL A 82 -6.19 10.89 -12.73
CA VAL A 82 -4.79 10.64 -12.39
C VAL A 82 -3.84 11.24 -13.42
N ALA A 83 -4.14 11.14 -14.71
CA ALA A 83 -3.30 11.65 -15.78
C ALA A 83 -3.20 13.17 -15.78
N ASP A 84 -4.32 13.85 -15.51
CA ASP A 84 -4.44 15.31 -15.60
C ASP A 84 -3.95 16.03 -14.34
N HIS A 85 -4.17 15.43 -13.14
CA HIS A 85 -3.96 16.11 -11.86
C HIS A 85 -2.89 15.49 -10.97
N SER A 86 -2.35 14.35 -11.37
CA SER A 86 -1.33 13.69 -10.58
C SER A 86 0.00 13.70 -11.30
N ASP A 87 0.99 14.37 -10.72
CA ASP A 87 2.37 14.36 -11.20
C ASP A 87 3.06 13.00 -11.02
N TYR A 88 2.31 11.89 -11.24
CA TYR A 88 2.82 10.55 -10.94
C TYR A 88 4.09 10.19 -11.71
N ARG A 89 4.38 10.86 -12.83
CA ARG A 89 5.61 10.69 -13.61
C ARG A 89 6.73 11.62 -13.15
N GLN A 90 6.40 12.81 -12.64
CA GLN A 90 7.36 13.82 -12.21
C GLN A 90 7.71 13.65 -10.73
N ASP A 91 6.69 13.36 -9.88
CA ASP A 91 6.86 13.12 -8.44
C ASP A 91 6.19 11.81 -7.98
N PRO A 92 6.63 10.62 -8.48
CA PRO A 92 6.04 9.33 -8.09
C PRO A 92 6.24 9.03 -6.61
N TRP A 93 7.37 9.45 -6.05
CA TRP A 93 7.68 9.21 -4.64
C TRP A 93 6.84 10.06 -3.70
N GLY A 94 6.63 11.34 -4.03
CA GLY A 94 5.76 12.21 -3.25
C GLY A 94 4.31 11.71 -3.24
N ARG A 95 3.82 11.19 -4.37
CA ARG A 95 2.50 10.55 -4.43
C ARG A 95 2.43 9.31 -3.53
N LEU A 96 3.41 8.41 -3.63
CA LEU A 96 3.49 7.23 -2.78
C LEU A 96 3.53 7.60 -1.29
N GLN A 97 4.33 8.62 -0.93
CA GLN A 97 4.43 9.09 0.45
C GLN A 97 3.12 9.67 0.98
N ARG A 98 2.37 10.43 0.16
CA ARG A 98 1.06 10.96 0.56
C ARG A 98 0.06 9.84 0.81
N THR A 99 -0.02 8.86 -0.10
CA THR A 99 -0.90 7.69 0.04
C THR A 99 -0.50 6.83 1.24
N SER A 100 0.79 6.54 1.40
CA SER A 100 1.29 5.75 2.54
C SER A 100 1.04 6.45 3.88
N TYR A 101 1.17 7.78 3.92
CA TYR A 101 0.84 8.56 5.12
C TYR A 101 -0.65 8.49 5.46
N PHE A 102 -1.52 8.63 4.46
CA PHE A 102 -2.96 8.50 4.64
C PHE A 102 -3.33 7.13 5.22
N LEU A 103 -2.85 6.05 4.59
CA LEU A 103 -3.06 4.68 5.08
C LEU A 103 -2.52 4.47 6.50
N ALA A 104 -1.33 5.00 6.80
CA ALA A 104 -0.73 4.86 8.12
C ALA A 104 -1.54 5.61 9.19
N VAL A 105 -1.98 6.84 8.91
CA VAL A 105 -2.70 7.66 9.88
C VAL A 105 -4.12 7.13 10.13
N THR A 106 -4.82 6.68 9.09
CA THR A 106 -6.18 6.11 9.23
C THR A 106 -6.16 4.73 9.89
N THR A 107 -5.08 3.96 9.76
CA THR A 107 -4.96 2.62 10.36
C THR A 107 -4.39 2.64 11.77
N PHE A 108 -3.37 3.48 12.02
CA PHE A 108 -2.58 3.43 13.26
C PHE A 108 -2.65 4.70 14.10
N GLY A 109 -3.16 5.80 13.57
CA GLY A 109 -3.26 7.09 14.24
C GLY A 109 -4.45 7.21 15.18
N SER A 110 -4.56 8.38 15.83
CA SER A 110 -5.78 8.72 16.57
C SER A 110 -6.96 8.95 15.64
N ALA A 111 -8.18 8.74 16.14
CA ALA A 111 -9.41 9.02 15.39
C ALA A 111 -9.45 10.48 14.89
N GLN A 112 -8.99 11.42 15.73
CA GLN A 112 -8.92 12.84 15.36
C GLN A 112 -7.98 13.09 14.17
N ASP A 113 -6.79 12.45 14.15
CA ASP A 113 -5.84 12.63 13.05
C ASP A 113 -6.32 11.92 11.78
N ALA A 114 -7.01 10.78 11.93
CA ALA A 114 -7.64 10.08 10.81
C ALA A 114 -8.74 10.95 10.17
N GLU A 115 -9.61 11.58 10.96
CA GLU A 115 -10.64 12.52 10.45
C GLU A 115 -10.01 13.73 9.74
N LYS A 116 -8.94 14.31 10.29
CA LYS A 116 -8.20 15.40 9.62
C LYS A 116 -7.63 14.95 8.28
N ALA A 117 -7.07 13.74 8.22
CA ALA A 117 -6.52 13.18 6.98
C ALA A 117 -7.61 12.94 5.94
N VAL A 118 -8.76 12.40 6.34
CA VAL A 118 -9.94 12.23 5.48
C VAL A 118 -10.42 13.57 4.93
N ALA A 119 -10.60 14.56 5.78
CA ALA A 119 -11.05 15.91 5.38
C ALA A 119 -10.07 16.55 4.36
N ALA A 120 -8.76 16.36 4.57
CA ALA A 120 -7.73 16.85 3.64
C ALA A 120 -7.83 16.18 2.26
N VAL A 121 -8.02 14.85 2.22
CA VAL A 121 -8.21 14.11 0.96
C VAL A 121 -9.48 14.54 0.25
N GLN A 122 -10.61 14.66 0.96
CA GLN A 122 -11.87 15.15 0.40
C GLN A 122 -11.72 16.57 -0.19
N ALA A 123 -10.98 17.45 0.50
CA ALA A 123 -10.72 18.81 0.00
C ALA A 123 -9.92 18.81 -1.31
N VAL A 124 -8.98 17.89 -1.47
CA VAL A 124 -8.25 17.69 -2.73
C VAL A 124 -9.19 17.13 -3.81
N HIS A 125 -9.96 16.09 -3.51
CA HIS A 125 -10.85 15.43 -4.47
C HIS A 125 -11.90 16.39 -5.05
N ARG A 126 -12.45 17.30 -4.25
CA ARG A 126 -13.38 18.34 -4.76
C ARG A 126 -12.78 19.26 -5.84
N ARG A 127 -11.46 19.39 -5.90
CA ARG A 127 -10.75 20.23 -6.89
C ARG A 127 -10.30 19.47 -8.11
N VAL A 128 -10.35 18.13 -8.07
CA VAL A 128 -9.92 17.26 -9.16
C VAL A 128 -11.14 16.88 -10.00
N HIS A 129 -11.34 17.57 -11.10
CA HIS A 129 -12.41 17.33 -12.07
C HIS A 129 -11.96 17.79 -13.46
N GLY A 130 -12.60 17.27 -14.49
CA GLY A 130 -12.25 17.60 -15.88
C GLY A 130 -13.07 16.78 -16.88
N THR A 131 -12.55 16.65 -18.09
CA THR A 131 -13.16 15.86 -19.16
C THR A 131 -12.16 14.82 -19.65
N ALA A 132 -12.55 13.55 -19.65
CA ALA A 132 -11.73 12.46 -20.16
C ALA A 132 -11.55 12.54 -21.68
N PRO A 133 -10.54 11.87 -22.27
CA PRO A 133 -10.31 11.88 -23.72
C PRO A 133 -11.49 11.41 -24.56
N ASP A 134 -12.40 10.63 -24.00
CA ASP A 134 -13.64 10.18 -24.66
C ASP A 134 -14.81 11.17 -24.55
N GLY A 135 -14.59 12.35 -23.96
CA GLY A 135 -15.58 13.41 -23.79
C GLY A 135 -16.44 13.30 -22.53
N ARG A 136 -16.32 12.23 -21.73
CA ARG A 136 -17.07 12.09 -20.48
C ARG A 136 -16.49 12.97 -19.37
N PRO A 137 -17.33 13.68 -18.59
CA PRO A 137 -16.84 14.40 -17.42
C PRO A 137 -16.39 13.42 -16.32
N TYR A 138 -15.39 13.83 -15.53
CA TYR A 138 -14.97 13.12 -14.33
C TYR A 138 -14.82 14.05 -13.13
N SER A 139 -14.98 13.50 -11.95
CA SER A 139 -14.65 14.14 -10.68
C SER A 139 -14.07 13.12 -9.71
N ALA A 140 -12.96 13.44 -9.07
CA ALA A 140 -12.41 12.56 -8.03
C ALA A 140 -13.31 12.47 -6.77
N ALA A 141 -14.28 13.37 -6.63
CA ALA A 141 -15.29 13.34 -5.58
C ALA A 141 -16.54 12.51 -5.98
N ASP A 142 -16.58 11.96 -7.21
CA ASP A 142 -17.68 11.11 -7.65
C ASP A 142 -17.74 9.84 -6.77
N PRO A 143 -18.88 9.58 -6.08
CA PRO A 143 -19.02 8.42 -5.21
C PRO A 143 -18.79 7.08 -5.92
N HIS A 144 -19.13 6.99 -7.22
CA HIS A 144 -18.90 5.78 -8.02
C HIS A 144 -17.42 5.53 -8.26
N LEU A 145 -16.65 6.59 -8.60
CA LEU A 145 -15.20 6.50 -8.76
C LEU A 145 -14.47 6.23 -7.43
N LEU A 146 -14.94 6.84 -6.34
CA LEU A 146 -14.42 6.55 -4.99
C LEU A 146 -14.63 5.07 -4.62
N ARG A 147 -15.81 4.52 -4.93
CA ARG A 147 -16.10 3.08 -4.72
C ARG A 147 -15.17 2.19 -5.55
N TRP A 148 -14.96 2.52 -6.82
CA TRP A 148 -14.00 1.77 -7.66
C TRP A 148 -12.60 1.73 -7.05
N VAL A 149 -12.06 2.89 -6.70
CA VAL A 149 -10.73 3.00 -6.11
C VAL A 149 -10.63 2.19 -4.83
N HIS A 150 -11.65 2.28 -3.97
CA HIS A 150 -11.72 1.53 -2.72
C HIS A 150 -11.73 0.01 -2.94
N VAL A 151 -12.65 -0.53 -3.75
CA VAL A 151 -12.75 -1.98 -3.95
C VAL A 151 -11.51 -2.56 -4.62
N ALA A 152 -10.91 -1.83 -5.57
CA ALA A 152 -9.66 -2.24 -6.21
C ALA A 152 -8.48 -2.24 -5.24
N GLU A 153 -8.45 -1.29 -4.31
CA GLU A 153 -7.41 -1.16 -3.30
C GLU A 153 -7.47 -2.30 -2.27
N ILE A 154 -8.61 -2.46 -1.60
CA ILE A 154 -8.74 -3.43 -0.51
C ILE A 154 -8.68 -4.88 -1.01
N ASP A 155 -9.21 -5.18 -2.20
CA ASP A 155 -9.03 -6.49 -2.85
C ASP A 155 -7.54 -6.76 -3.13
N SER A 156 -6.81 -5.74 -3.54
CA SER A 156 -5.38 -5.87 -3.82
C SER A 156 -4.55 -6.10 -2.57
N PHE A 157 -4.84 -5.38 -1.50
CA PHE A 157 -4.14 -5.53 -0.23
C PHE A 157 -4.43 -6.89 0.42
N LEU A 158 -5.70 -7.28 0.47
CA LEU A 158 -6.10 -8.58 1.01
C LEU A 158 -5.48 -9.73 0.20
N THR A 159 -5.57 -9.69 -1.12
CA THR A 159 -4.99 -10.72 -2.01
C THR A 159 -3.49 -10.83 -1.82
N ALA A 160 -2.77 -9.72 -1.72
CA ALA A 160 -1.33 -9.71 -1.49
C ALA A 160 -0.97 -10.24 -0.10
N HIS A 161 -1.71 -9.85 0.93
CA HIS A 161 -1.50 -10.34 2.29
C HIS A 161 -1.75 -11.84 2.39
N GLN A 162 -2.86 -12.37 1.85
CA GLN A 162 -3.15 -13.80 1.83
C GLN A 162 -2.08 -14.62 1.10
N ARG A 163 -1.36 -13.99 0.16
CA ARG A 163 -0.34 -14.68 -0.64
C ARG A 163 1.07 -14.58 -0.07
N TYR A 164 1.44 -13.42 0.46
CA TYR A 164 2.80 -13.05 0.83
C TYR A 164 2.93 -12.52 2.26
N GLY A 165 1.83 -12.34 2.97
CA GLY A 165 1.81 -11.90 4.37
C GLY A 165 2.54 -12.87 5.30
N ALA A 166 2.95 -12.38 6.46
CA ALA A 166 3.64 -13.18 7.48
C ALA A 166 2.75 -14.32 8.00
N ALA A 167 1.46 -14.04 8.19
CA ALA A 167 0.44 -15.00 8.60
C ALA A 167 -0.86 -14.70 7.86
N PRO A 168 -1.35 -15.58 6.99
CA PRO A 168 -2.62 -15.41 6.32
C PRO A 168 -3.77 -15.25 7.32
N LEU A 169 -4.76 -14.42 6.96
CA LEU A 169 -5.98 -14.28 7.72
C LEU A 169 -6.89 -15.50 7.52
N SER A 170 -7.63 -15.89 8.54
CA SER A 170 -8.76 -16.82 8.44
C SER A 170 -9.89 -16.21 7.58
N PRO A 171 -10.86 -17.02 7.12
CA PRO A 171 -12.01 -16.49 6.38
C PRO A 171 -12.79 -15.40 7.13
N ALA A 172 -13.00 -15.55 8.43
CA ALA A 172 -13.68 -14.58 9.27
C ALA A 172 -12.86 -13.27 9.41
N GLU A 173 -11.56 -13.39 9.68
CA GLU A 173 -10.67 -12.22 9.73
C GLU A 173 -10.57 -11.49 8.39
N CYS A 174 -10.74 -12.18 7.26
CA CYS A 174 -10.82 -11.52 5.95
C CYS A 174 -12.09 -10.67 5.81
N ASP A 175 -13.23 -11.15 6.32
CA ASP A 175 -14.46 -10.35 6.36
C ASP A 175 -14.32 -9.17 7.32
N ASP A 176 -13.73 -9.40 8.49
CA ASP A 176 -13.38 -8.33 9.43
C ASP A 176 -12.46 -7.26 8.82
N TYR A 177 -11.48 -7.67 8.00
CA TYR A 177 -10.63 -6.72 7.27
C TYR A 177 -11.44 -5.83 6.31
N VAL A 178 -12.36 -6.43 5.55
CA VAL A 178 -13.22 -5.69 4.62
C VAL A 178 -14.15 -4.74 5.40
N LEU A 179 -14.70 -5.21 6.52
CA LEU A 179 -15.52 -4.40 7.42
C LEU A 179 -14.72 -3.21 8.00
N ASP A 180 -13.49 -3.43 8.47
CA ASP A 180 -12.63 -2.35 8.95
C ASP A 180 -12.38 -1.31 7.86
N ALA A 181 -12.03 -1.75 6.65
CA ALA A 181 -11.77 -0.86 5.53
C ALA A 181 -13.02 -0.07 5.10
N SER A 182 -14.22 -0.62 5.30
CA SER A 182 -15.48 0.06 5.00
C SER A 182 -15.69 1.33 5.83
N LEU A 183 -15.15 1.39 7.05
CA LEU A 183 -15.18 2.60 7.88
C LEU A 183 -14.44 3.75 7.19
N VAL A 184 -13.21 3.50 6.74
CA VAL A 184 -12.40 4.51 6.05
C VAL A 184 -13.10 4.98 4.77
N ALA A 185 -13.65 4.04 3.99
CA ALA A 185 -14.37 4.33 2.76
C ALA A 185 -15.62 5.20 3.00
N SER A 186 -16.43 4.86 4.01
CA SER A 186 -17.61 5.64 4.39
C SER A 186 -17.23 7.07 4.78
N ARG A 187 -16.16 7.26 5.55
CA ARG A 187 -15.65 8.58 5.93
C ARG A 187 -15.14 9.38 4.72
N LEU A 188 -14.62 8.71 3.69
CA LEU A 188 -14.22 9.35 2.43
C LEU A 188 -15.41 9.72 1.53
N GLY A 189 -16.60 9.19 1.79
CA GLY A 189 -17.82 9.46 1.03
C GLY A 189 -18.20 8.35 0.05
N VAL A 190 -17.66 7.14 0.21
CA VAL A 190 -18.10 5.96 -0.55
C VAL A 190 -19.46 5.51 0.01
N PRO A 191 -20.53 5.50 -0.81
CA PRO A 191 -21.80 4.96 -0.39
C PRO A 191 -21.75 3.42 -0.39
N ASP A 192 -22.34 2.81 0.62
CA ASP A 192 -22.48 1.35 0.75
C ASP A 192 -21.19 0.57 0.42
N PRO A 193 -20.06 0.86 1.11
CA PRO A 193 -18.82 0.13 0.88
C PRO A 193 -19.00 -1.34 1.30
N PRO A 194 -18.29 -2.29 0.66
CA PRO A 194 -18.43 -3.70 0.98
C PRO A 194 -18.00 -3.97 2.42
N ARG A 195 -18.71 -4.88 3.10
CA ARG A 195 -18.48 -5.26 4.49
C ARG A 195 -18.00 -6.69 4.64
N THR A 196 -18.12 -7.47 3.57
CA THR A 196 -17.67 -8.86 3.50
C THR A 196 -16.87 -9.11 2.22
N ARG A 197 -16.08 -10.19 2.19
CA ARG A 197 -15.38 -10.62 0.97
C ARG A 197 -16.34 -10.91 -0.18
N ALA A 198 -17.50 -11.45 0.11
CA ALA A 198 -18.52 -11.74 -0.90
C ALA A 198 -19.04 -10.45 -1.55
N GLU A 199 -19.35 -9.44 -0.73
CA GLU A 199 -19.77 -8.12 -1.21
C GLU A 199 -18.64 -7.43 -1.98
N LEU A 200 -17.39 -7.50 -1.49
CA LEU A 200 -16.22 -6.98 -2.18
C LEU A 200 -16.07 -7.58 -3.57
N ALA A 201 -16.13 -8.90 -3.66
CA ALA A 201 -16.04 -9.61 -4.93
C ALA A 201 -17.21 -9.26 -5.89
N HIS A 202 -18.42 -9.12 -5.35
CA HIS A 202 -19.60 -8.71 -6.11
C HIS A 202 -19.45 -7.28 -6.65
N GLN A 203 -19.09 -6.32 -5.80
CA GLN A 203 -18.88 -4.92 -6.21
C GLN A 203 -17.75 -4.80 -7.23
N LEU A 204 -16.62 -5.50 -7.02
CA LEU A 204 -15.51 -5.52 -7.98
C LEU A 204 -15.93 -6.09 -9.34
N ALA A 205 -16.75 -7.13 -9.34
CA ALA A 205 -17.28 -7.71 -10.56
C ALA A 205 -18.23 -6.76 -11.30
N GLY A 206 -19.02 -5.97 -10.57
CA GLY A 206 -19.95 -5.00 -11.13
C GLY A 206 -19.30 -3.90 -11.96
N PHE A 207 -18.02 -3.58 -11.71
CA PHE A 207 -17.29 -2.60 -12.51
C PHE A 207 -16.78 -3.13 -13.85
N ARG A 208 -16.84 -4.43 -14.13
CA ARG A 208 -16.11 -5.04 -15.26
C ARG A 208 -16.43 -4.44 -16.63
N ASP A 209 -17.67 -4.06 -16.86
CA ASP A 209 -18.12 -3.48 -18.13
C ASP A 209 -17.65 -2.04 -18.34
N GLU A 210 -17.20 -1.38 -17.27
CA GLU A 210 -16.68 -0.03 -17.30
C GLU A 210 -15.14 0.01 -17.46
N LEU A 211 -14.47 -1.15 -17.33
CA LEU A 211 -13.01 -1.22 -17.27
C LEU A 211 -12.40 -1.42 -18.65
N GLU A 212 -11.45 -0.56 -18.98
CA GLU A 212 -10.81 -0.53 -20.27
C GLU A 212 -9.29 -0.32 -20.15
N GLY A 213 -8.54 -0.95 -21.05
CA GLY A 213 -7.12 -0.68 -21.18
C GLY A 213 -6.86 0.51 -22.11
N THR A 214 -7.16 1.71 -21.65
CA THR A 214 -6.92 2.92 -22.42
C THR A 214 -5.42 3.15 -22.70
N PRO A 215 -5.05 4.04 -23.64
CA PRO A 215 -3.65 4.43 -23.85
C PRO A 215 -2.97 4.92 -22.56
N GLU A 216 -3.68 5.68 -21.72
CA GLU A 216 -3.22 6.23 -20.45
C GLU A 216 -2.99 5.09 -19.43
N ALA A 217 -3.94 4.13 -19.32
CA ALA A 217 -3.80 2.95 -18.45
C ALA A 217 -2.58 2.12 -18.82
N ARG A 218 -2.38 1.86 -20.12
CA ARG A 218 -1.20 1.13 -20.62
C ARG A 218 0.08 1.90 -20.41
N ALA A 219 0.06 3.23 -20.56
CA ALA A 219 1.22 4.08 -20.31
C ALA A 219 1.58 4.10 -18.82
N ALA A 220 0.59 4.18 -17.92
CA ALA A 220 0.78 4.09 -16.47
C ALA A 220 1.31 2.71 -16.06
N ALA A 221 0.75 1.62 -16.57
CA ALA A 221 1.24 0.28 -16.32
C ALA A 221 2.70 0.13 -16.77
N ARG A 222 3.03 0.56 -17.99
CA ARG A 222 4.41 0.53 -18.50
C ARG A 222 5.38 1.35 -17.65
N TYR A 223 4.95 2.53 -17.20
CA TYR A 223 5.75 3.37 -16.32
C TYR A 223 6.03 2.66 -14.98
N LEU A 224 4.98 2.19 -14.31
CA LEU A 224 5.08 1.49 -13.03
C LEU A 224 5.96 0.24 -13.12
N LEU A 225 5.80 -0.55 -14.18
CA LEU A 225 6.49 -1.84 -14.28
C LEU A 225 7.94 -1.73 -14.77
N LEU A 226 8.24 -0.77 -15.67
CA LEU A 226 9.52 -0.74 -16.39
C LEU A 226 10.34 0.55 -16.21
N ARG A 227 9.71 1.65 -15.77
CA ARG A 227 10.34 2.98 -15.77
C ARG A 227 10.34 3.67 -14.40
N ALA A 228 10.02 2.95 -13.33
CA ALA A 228 10.12 3.50 -11.99
C ALA A 228 11.55 4.05 -11.76
N PRO A 229 11.72 5.28 -11.24
CA PRO A 229 13.02 5.91 -11.05
C PRO A 229 13.76 5.30 -9.86
N LEU A 230 14.44 4.18 -10.11
CA LEU A 230 15.13 3.38 -9.12
C LEU A 230 16.64 3.33 -9.38
N PRO A 231 17.47 3.36 -8.33
CA PRO A 231 18.88 3.07 -8.46
C PRO A 231 19.10 1.62 -8.96
N ALA A 232 20.22 1.36 -9.62
CA ALA A 232 20.51 0.06 -10.24
C ALA A 232 20.35 -1.12 -9.25
N VAL A 233 20.80 -0.96 -8.01
CA VAL A 233 20.72 -1.99 -6.96
C VAL A 233 19.28 -2.35 -6.56
N ALA A 234 18.32 -1.45 -6.74
CA ALA A 234 16.91 -1.68 -6.40
C ALA A 234 16.10 -2.27 -7.57
N ARG A 235 16.66 -2.32 -8.79
CA ARG A 235 15.91 -2.78 -9.98
C ARG A 235 15.56 -4.26 -9.90
N VAL A 236 16.47 -5.10 -9.43
CA VAL A 236 16.24 -6.55 -9.32
C VAL A 236 15.15 -6.86 -8.27
N PRO A 237 15.25 -6.39 -7.00
CA PRO A 237 14.18 -6.62 -6.04
C PRO A 237 12.85 -5.97 -6.44
N TYR A 238 12.88 -4.83 -7.11
CA TYR A 238 11.67 -4.22 -7.65
C TYR A 238 11.04 -5.07 -8.77
N GLY A 239 11.85 -5.65 -9.65
CA GLY A 239 11.39 -6.61 -10.68
C GLY A 239 10.67 -7.82 -10.05
N ALA A 240 11.16 -8.32 -8.92
CA ALA A 240 10.48 -9.38 -8.17
C ALA A 240 9.14 -8.92 -7.57
N LEU A 241 9.06 -7.68 -7.03
CA LEU A 241 7.79 -7.10 -6.58
C LEU A 241 6.79 -6.92 -7.74
N VAL A 242 7.26 -6.43 -8.88
CA VAL A 242 6.47 -6.29 -10.11
C VAL A 242 5.94 -7.65 -10.55
N GLY A 243 6.80 -8.67 -10.65
CA GLY A 243 6.40 -10.04 -11.01
C GLY A 243 5.36 -10.61 -10.06
N ALA A 244 5.51 -10.37 -8.74
CA ALA A 244 4.55 -10.78 -7.74
C ALA A 244 3.20 -10.05 -7.90
N ALA A 245 3.20 -8.74 -8.13
CA ALA A 245 1.99 -7.95 -8.32
C ALA A 245 1.25 -8.35 -9.60
N VAL A 246 1.97 -8.48 -10.71
CA VAL A 246 1.41 -8.96 -11.99
C VAL A 246 0.87 -10.38 -11.84
N GLY A 247 1.57 -11.29 -11.15
CA GLY A 247 1.12 -12.65 -10.86
C GLY A 247 -0.19 -12.73 -10.06
N LEU A 248 -0.52 -11.70 -9.30
CA LEU A 248 -1.79 -11.58 -8.55
C LEU A 248 -2.91 -10.86 -9.32
N MET A 249 -2.62 -10.27 -10.48
CA MET A 249 -3.66 -9.60 -11.27
C MET A 249 -4.70 -10.61 -11.78
N PRO A 250 -6.00 -10.30 -11.73
CA PRO A 250 -7.02 -11.13 -12.34
C PRO A 250 -6.74 -11.36 -13.84
N ARG A 251 -7.04 -12.57 -14.35
CA ARG A 251 -6.72 -12.92 -15.75
C ARG A 251 -7.32 -11.95 -16.77
N TRP A 252 -8.53 -11.51 -16.52
CA TRP A 252 -9.26 -10.59 -17.40
C TRP A 252 -8.61 -9.21 -17.54
N THR A 253 -7.77 -8.77 -16.59
CA THR A 253 -7.07 -7.48 -16.63
C THR A 253 -5.80 -7.53 -17.51
N ARG A 254 -5.28 -8.73 -17.78
CA ARG A 254 -3.99 -8.92 -18.45
C ARG A 254 -4.01 -8.41 -19.88
N TRP A 255 -5.02 -8.79 -20.63
CA TRP A 255 -5.17 -8.38 -22.02
C TRP A 255 -5.35 -6.87 -22.20
N PRO A 256 -6.29 -6.20 -21.50
CA PRO A 256 -6.45 -4.75 -21.59
C PRO A 256 -5.16 -3.98 -21.29
N LEU A 257 -4.40 -4.38 -20.27
CA LEU A 257 -3.13 -3.74 -19.89
C LEU A 257 -1.92 -4.24 -20.67
N ARG A 258 -2.08 -5.20 -21.60
CA ARG A 258 -0.99 -5.86 -22.33
C ARG A 258 0.07 -6.45 -21.41
N LEU A 259 -0.37 -7.06 -20.32
CA LEU A 259 0.51 -7.73 -19.37
C LEU A 259 0.79 -9.17 -19.82
N PRO A 260 2.00 -9.70 -19.59
CA PRO A 260 2.30 -11.09 -19.88
C PRO A 260 1.43 -12.03 -19.04
N TYR A 261 1.12 -13.20 -19.61
CA TYR A 261 0.45 -14.27 -18.90
C TYR A 261 1.29 -15.55 -19.04
N LEU A 262 2.03 -15.86 -17.99
CA LEU A 262 2.95 -16.98 -17.91
C LEU A 262 2.60 -17.87 -16.72
N PRO A 263 1.48 -18.62 -16.78
CA PRO A 263 0.86 -19.26 -15.62
C PRO A 263 1.79 -20.22 -14.88
N VAL A 264 2.61 -20.99 -15.59
CA VAL A 264 3.58 -21.92 -14.97
C VAL A 264 4.69 -21.15 -14.25
N THR A 265 5.31 -20.19 -14.95
CA THR A 265 6.38 -19.35 -14.38
C THR A 265 5.89 -18.54 -13.18
N GLU A 266 4.68 -17.98 -13.27
CA GLU A 266 4.05 -17.23 -12.18
C GLU A 266 3.72 -18.12 -10.98
N ALA A 267 3.25 -19.36 -11.24
CA ALA A 267 2.92 -20.32 -10.19
C ALA A 267 4.15 -20.87 -9.46
N THR A 268 5.33 -20.82 -10.06
CA THR A 268 6.59 -21.36 -9.53
C THR A 268 7.55 -20.22 -9.15
N TRP A 269 8.35 -19.78 -10.11
CA TRP A 269 9.40 -18.78 -9.90
C TRP A 269 8.86 -17.42 -9.44
N GLY A 270 7.73 -16.96 -9.99
CA GLY A 270 7.10 -15.72 -9.59
C GLY A 270 6.68 -15.72 -8.10
N ARG A 271 6.14 -16.84 -7.63
CA ARG A 271 5.78 -17.01 -6.22
C ARG A 271 6.98 -17.06 -5.29
N LEU A 272 8.03 -17.79 -5.69
CA LEU A 272 9.26 -17.89 -4.90
C LEU A 272 9.98 -16.54 -4.82
N ALA A 273 10.13 -15.85 -5.94
CA ALA A 273 10.74 -14.53 -6.01
C ALA A 273 9.92 -13.49 -5.20
N GLY A 274 8.59 -13.52 -5.30
CA GLY A 274 7.70 -12.66 -4.52
C GLY A 274 7.84 -12.91 -3.01
N ARG A 275 7.85 -14.17 -2.57
CA ARG A 275 8.10 -14.52 -1.17
C ARG A 275 9.49 -14.08 -0.72
N GLY A 276 10.50 -14.31 -1.53
CA GLY A 276 11.89 -13.92 -1.24
C GLY A 276 12.02 -12.41 -1.02
N VAL A 277 11.51 -11.60 -1.95
CA VAL A 277 11.62 -10.14 -1.84
C VAL A 277 10.81 -9.59 -0.67
N VAL A 278 9.58 -10.06 -0.44
CA VAL A 278 8.76 -9.62 0.70
C VAL A 278 9.40 -10.02 2.02
N SER A 279 9.94 -11.24 2.13
CA SER A 279 10.66 -11.70 3.32
C SER A 279 11.95 -10.92 3.56
N THR A 280 12.69 -10.55 2.51
CA THR A 280 13.90 -9.73 2.62
C THR A 280 13.56 -8.32 3.12
N ILE A 281 12.50 -7.70 2.59
CA ILE A 281 12.04 -6.40 3.07
C ILE A 281 11.56 -6.51 4.52
N ARG A 282 10.79 -7.53 4.87
CA ARG A 282 10.33 -7.79 6.24
C ARG A 282 11.51 -7.94 7.20
N TRP A 283 12.49 -8.77 6.84
CA TRP A 283 13.70 -8.92 7.62
C TRP A 283 14.45 -7.60 7.79
N ALA A 284 14.60 -6.82 6.74
CA ALA A 284 15.28 -5.54 6.79
C ALA A 284 14.54 -4.51 7.67
N THR A 285 13.20 -4.49 7.67
CA THR A 285 12.40 -3.51 8.41
C THR A 285 12.14 -3.89 9.86
N ALA A 286 12.20 -5.17 10.23
CA ALA A 286 11.97 -5.66 11.59
C ALA A 286 12.98 -5.10 12.63
N ALA A 287 14.23 -4.82 12.22
CA ALA A 287 15.26 -4.28 13.13
C ALA A 287 14.98 -2.88 13.67
N ARG A 288 14.10 -2.10 13.03
CA ARG A 288 13.76 -0.75 13.49
C ARG A 288 12.68 -0.73 14.59
N GLY A 289 12.02 -1.88 14.84
CA GLY A 289 11.06 -2.03 15.93
C GLY A 289 11.72 -2.26 17.30
N THR A 290 12.87 -2.94 17.32
CA THR A 290 13.58 -3.32 18.55
C THR A 290 14.43 -2.18 19.14
N THR A 291 15.04 -1.34 18.32
CA THR A 291 15.86 -0.20 18.82
C THR A 291 15.05 0.96 19.42
N ALA A 292 13.75 1.05 19.11
CA ALA A 292 12.85 2.04 19.72
C ALA A 292 12.34 1.61 21.11
N GLY A 293 12.37 0.30 21.41
CA GLY A 293 11.96 -0.24 22.72
C GLY A 293 13.09 -0.19 23.78
N GLU A 294 14.35 -0.32 23.36
CA GLU A 294 15.49 -0.34 24.27
C GLU A 294 15.89 1.07 24.77
N SER A 295 15.64 2.11 24.01
CA SER A 295 15.89 3.49 24.46
C SER A 295 14.84 4.06 25.43
N ALA A 296 13.68 3.40 25.60
CA ALA A 296 12.66 3.79 26.57
C ALA A 296 12.79 3.09 27.94
N GLY A 297 13.54 1.98 28.00
CA GLY A 297 13.77 1.21 29.23
C GLY A 297 15.01 1.60 30.05
N GLY A 298 15.90 2.45 29.48
CA GLY A 298 17.15 2.79 30.11
C GLY A 298 17.16 4.04 31.02
N ALA A 299 16.03 4.74 31.13
CA ALA A 299 15.96 6.03 31.88
C ALA A 299 15.26 5.96 33.26
N ALA A 300 14.96 4.76 33.75
CA ALA A 300 14.23 4.60 35.02
C ALA A 300 15.01 3.77 36.07
N GLY A 301 16.28 4.11 36.31
CA GLY A 301 17.08 3.33 37.23
C GLY A 301 18.32 4.03 37.76
N GLU A 302 18.23 5.25 38.24
CA GLU A 302 19.21 5.82 39.15
C GLU A 302 18.54 6.85 40.07
N ALA A 303 17.90 6.38 41.13
CA ALA A 303 17.61 7.20 42.28
C ALA A 303 18.60 6.82 43.38
N GLU A 304 19.51 7.71 43.62
CA GLU A 304 20.50 7.69 44.67
C GLU A 304 19.84 7.81 46.03
N PRO A 305 20.26 7.06 47.09
CA PRO A 305 19.74 7.28 48.42
C PRO A 305 20.51 8.42 49.10
N ALA A 306 19.79 9.45 49.50
CA ALA A 306 20.31 10.49 50.36
C ALA A 306 20.49 10.00 51.80
N ALA A 307 21.67 10.23 52.36
CA ALA A 307 21.99 10.10 53.76
C ALA A 307 21.37 11.23 54.59
#